data_c784534c97ff1da64cfae9aa320ea893
#
_entry.id   c784534c97ff1da64cfae9aa320ea893
#
_cell.length_a   1.000
_cell.length_b   1.000
_cell.length_c   1.000
_cell.angle_alpha   90.00
_cell.angle_beta   90.00
_cell.angle_gamma   90.00
#
_symmetry.space_group_name_H-M   'P 1'
#
loop_
_entity.id
_entity.type
_entity.pdbx_description
1 polymer ?
#
loop_
_entity_poly.entity_id
_entity_poly.type
_entity_poly.pdbx_seq_one_letter_code
_entity_poly.pdbx_strand_id
1 'polypeptide(L)'
;MTPNRKNNTINYKKESKFGPWTQEEREAGRRRKDLKRVTSMTTMELLKKARGAKGAMALADTELKNRALMEMARALEDRTADILAANVQDLEAARGTISEVMLDRLALSPERIAGMAQGMREVAALPDPVGAVLSRVERPNGLVIEKTAVPMGVIAIIYESRPNVTSDAAALALKAGSACVLRGGKEAHRSAAAIVAALKEGLAAAGLPEDALQLVEDTSRASANELMTASGYVDLLIP
;
A
#
# COMPACT_ATOMS: atom_id res chain seq x y z
N MET A 1 -60.55 -13.51 35.01
CA MET A 1 -60.45 -12.09 34.62
C MET A 1 -58.96 -11.81 34.30
N THR A 2 -58.58 -11.83 33.04
CA THR A 2 -57.23 -11.55 32.54
C THR A 2 -57.23 -10.18 31.87
N PRO A 3 -56.30 -9.26 32.20
CA PRO A 3 -56.26 -7.96 31.51
C PRO A 3 -55.44 -8.06 30.22
N ASN A 4 -56.06 -7.51 29.21
CA ASN A 4 -55.66 -7.32 27.84
C ASN A 4 -54.41 -6.41 27.72
N ARG A 5 -53.27 -6.93 27.22
CA ARG A 5 -52.09 -6.12 26.84
C ARG A 5 -52.29 -5.56 25.42
N LYS A 6 -52.52 -4.27 25.34
CA LYS A 6 -52.49 -3.52 24.08
C LYS A 6 -51.02 -3.37 23.63
N ASN A 7 -50.66 -3.94 22.50
CA ASN A 7 -49.39 -3.69 21.80
C ASN A 7 -49.41 -2.27 21.19
N ASN A 8 -48.62 -1.37 21.76
CA ASN A 8 -48.31 -0.09 21.16
C ASN A 8 -47.08 -0.27 20.23
N THR A 9 -47.33 -0.49 18.94
CA THR A 9 -46.27 -0.46 17.91
C THR A 9 -46.04 1.01 17.54
N ILE A 10 -44.95 1.58 18.03
CA ILE A 10 -44.53 2.94 17.64
C ILE A 10 -43.82 2.81 16.27
N ASN A 11 -44.54 3.27 15.24
CA ASN A 11 -44.00 3.37 13.87
C ASN A 11 -43.09 4.60 13.75
N TYR A 12 -41.77 4.43 13.84
CA TYR A 12 -40.80 5.46 13.47
C TYR A 12 -40.71 5.58 11.95
N LYS A 13 -41.55 6.42 11.32
CA LYS A 13 -41.27 6.96 9.99
C LYS A 13 -40.07 7.91 10.12
N LYS A 14 -38.88 7.44 9.71
CA LYS A 14 -37.73 8.30 9.42
C LYS A 14 -38.04 9.08 8.14
N GLU A 15 -38.53 10.29 8.28
CA GLU A 15 -38.57 11.24 7.16
C GLU A 15 -37.14 11.64 6.82
N SER A 16 -36.65 11.21 5.69
CA SER A 16 -35.38 11.69 5.12
C SER A 16 -35.55 13.16 4.74
N LYS A 17 -34.75 14.06 5.33
CA LYS A 17 -34.74 15.51 5.07
C LYS A 17 -34.26 15.87 3.63
N PHE A 18 -34.01 14.89 2.76
CA PHE A 18 -33.63 15.09 1.36
C PHE A 18 -34.67 14.41 0.47
N GLY A 19 -35.31 15.17 -0.39
CA GLY A 19 -36.18 14.65 -1.45
C GLY A 19 -35.42 13.73 -2.41
N PRO A 20 -36.12 13.01 -3.29
CA PRO A 20 -35.47 12.14 -4.27
C PRO A 20 -34.58 12.98 -5.19
N TRP A 21 -33.31 12.53 -5.36
CA TRP A 21 -32.32 13.17 -6.24
C TRP A 21 -32.92 13.45 -7.61
N THR A 22 -32.73 14.65 -8.14
CA THR A 22 -33.13 15.03 -9.49
C THR A 22 -32.38 14.22 -10.53
N GLN A 23 -32.91 14.16 -11.76
CA GLN A 23 -32.23 13.44 -12.85
C GLN A 23 -30.86 14.05 -13.16
N GLU A 24 -30.73 15.39 -13.06
CA GLU A 24 -29.46 16.10 -13.24
C GLU A 24 -28.43 15.77 -12.15
N GLU A 25 -28.86 15.65 -10.89
CA GLU A 25 -27.94 15.28 -9.78
C GLU A 25 -27.45 13.82 -9.92
N ARG A 26 -28.32 12.94 -10.43
CA ARG A 26 -27.92 11.54 -10.73
C ARG A 26 -26.93 11.47 -11.91
N GLU A 27 -27.15 12.27 -12.94
CA GLU A 27 -26.25 12.34 -14.10
C GLU A 27 -24.92 13.03 -13.75
N ALA A 28 -24.93 14.10 -12.96
CA ALA A 28 -23.73 14.72 -12.44
C ALA A 28 -22.93 13.79 -11.53
N GLY A 29 -23.61 12.98 -10.70
CA GLY A 29 -22.99 11.93 -9.90
C GLY A 29 -22.36 10.82 -10.75
N ARG A 30 -23.02 10.40 -11.86
CA ARG A 30 -22.45 9.45 -12.82
C ARG A 30 -21.25 10.05 -13.55
N ARG A 31 -21.35 11.26 -14.09
CA ARG A 31 -20.22 11.96 -14.75
C ARG A 31 -19.01 12.14 -13.82
N ARG A 32 -19.23 12.47 -12.53
CA ARG A 32 -18.13 12.53 -11.54
C ARG A 32 -17.50 11.17 -11.26
N LYS A 33 -18.29 10.08 -11.24
CA LYS A 33 -17.75 8.71 -11.10
C LYS A 33 -17.00 8.28 -12.36
N ASP A 34 -17.51 8.60 -13.53
CA ASP A 34 -16.88 8.28 -14.81
C ASP A 34 -15.59 9.08 -15.03
N LEU A 35 -15.55 10.38 -14.68
CA LEU A 35 -14.32 11.17 -14.70
C LEU A 35 -13.24 10.64 -13.72
N LYS A 36 -13.63 10.24 -12.50
CA LYS A 36 -12.71 9.59 -11.56
C LYS A 36 -12.19 8.25 -12.08
N ARG A 37 -13.00 7.52 -12.83
CA ARG A 37 -12.63 6.24 -13.44
C ARG A 37 -11.67 6.40 -14.62
N VAL A 38 -11.73 7.54 -15.33
CA VAL A 38 -10.82 7.88 -16.45
C VAL A 38 -9.44 8.32 -15.96
N THR A 39 -9.31 8.76 -14.70
CA THR A 39 -8.04 9.25 -14.13
C THR A 39 -7.35 8.25 -13.21
N SER A 40 -8.01 7.16 -12.77
CA SER A 40 -7.42 6.14 -11.92
C SER A 40 -6.89 4.97 -12.75
N MET A 41 -5.65 4.57 -12.50
CA MET A 41 -5.06 3.39 -13.14
C MET A 41 -5.73 2.11 -12.65
N THR A 42 -5.99 1.18 -13.56
CA THR A 42 -6.49 -0.14 -13.21
C THR A 42 -5.40 -0.96 -12.49
N THR A 43 -5.80 -1.94 -11.68
CA THR A 43 -4.88 -2.88 -11.02
C THR A 43 -3.91 -3.49 -12.03
N MET A 44 -4.40 -3.87 -13.22
CA MET A 44 -3.57 -4.47 -14.27
C MET A 44 -2.53 -3.50 -14.86
N GLU A 45 -2.86 -2.21 -15.00
CA GLU A 45 -1.90 -1.19 -15.46
C GLU A 45 -0.80 -0.99 -14.41
N LEU A 46 -1.14 -0.94 -13.12
CA LEU A 46 -0.17 -0.86 -12.02
C LEU A 46 0.76 -2.09 -12.00
N LEU A 47 0.20 -3.28 -12.21
CA LEU A 47 0.98 -4.52 -12.28
C LEU A 47 1.94 -4.53 -13.47
N LYS A 48 1.53 -4.02 -14.64
CA LYS A 48 2.41 -3.87 -15.82
C LYS A 48 3.57 -2.92 -15.53
N LYS A 49 3.33 -1.81 -14.83
CA LYS A 49 4.36 -0.87 -14.41
C LYS A 49 5.36 -1.50 -13.45
N ALA A 50 4.88 -2.13 -12.38
CA ALA A 50 5.74 -2.85 -11.43
C ALA A 50 6.58 -3.93 -12.11
N ARG A 51 5.98 -4.69 -13.03
CA ARG A 51 6.68 -5.70 -13.81
C ARG A 51 7.75 -5.08 -14.74
N GLY A 52 7.48 -3.93 -15.33
CA GLY A 52 8.48 -3.18 -16.12
C GLY A 52 9.69 -2.74 -15.30
N ALA A 53 9.48 -2.38 -14.04
CA ALA A 53 10.52 -1.96 -13.11
C ALA A 53 11.31 -3.14 -12.49
N LYS A 54 10.79 -4.37 -12.54
CA LYS A 54 11.37 -5.58 -11.92
C LYS A 54 12.85 -5.77 -12.25
N GLY A 55 13.24 -5.57 -13.52
CA GLY A 55 14.62 -5.76 -13.97
C GLY A 55 15.60 -4.76 -13.34
N ALA A 56 15.22 -3.48 -13.29
CA ALA A 56 16.02 -2.45 -12.66
C ALA A 56 16.21 -2.70 -11.16
N MET A 57 15.15 -3.17 -10.47
CA MET A 57 15.21 -3.52 -9.06
C MET A 57 16.14 -4.72 -8.81
N ALA A 58 16.09 -5.74 -9.66
CA ALA A 58 16.90 -6.94 -9.52
C ALA A 58 18.41 -6.68 -9.76
N LEU A 59 18.73 -5.67 -10.55
CA LEU A 59 20.11 -5.26 -10.88
C LEU A 59 20.67 -4.18 -9.96
N ALA A 60 19.83 -3.58 -9.10
CA ALA A 60 20.27 -2.60 -8.13
C ALA A 60 21.23 -3.23 -7.11
N ASP A 61 22.42 -2.67 -6.99
CA ASP A 61 23.40 -3.09 -5.99
C ASP A 61 23.00 -2.65 -4.57
N THR A 62 23.75 -3.11 -3.58
CA THR A 62 23.51 -2.82 -2.18
C THR A 62 23.58 -1.31 -1.90
N GLU A 63 24.52 -0.60 -2.51
CA GLU A 63 24.71 0.84 -2.26
C GLU A 63 23.54 1.64 -2.82
N LEU A 64 23.07 1.32 -4.01
CA LEU A 64 21.91 1.96 -4.64
C LEU A 64 20.64 1.71 -3.84
N LYS A 65 20.39 0.46 -3.39
CA LYS A 65 19.24 0.12 -2.54
C LYS A 65 19.29 0.87 -1.20
N ASN A 66 20.45 0.91 -0.55
CA ASN A 66 20.62 1.63 0.72
C ASN A 66 20.41 3.14 0.53
N ARG A 67 20.99 3.74 -0.52
CA ARG A 67 20.75 5.15 -0.85
C ARG A 67 19.28 5.43 -1.08
N ALA A 68 18.58 4.58 -1.82
CA ALA A 68 17.13 4.74 -2.05
C ALA A 68 16.32 4.68 -0.75
N LEU A 69 16.63 3.76 0.16
CA LEU A 69 15.99 3.68 1.47
C LEU A 69 16.23 4.94 2.31
N MET A 70 17.43 5.52 2.25
CA MET A 70 17.76 6.77 2.96
C MET A 70 17.00 7.97 2.37
N GLU A 71 16.91 8.08 1.04
CA GLU A 71 16.13 9.14 0.38
C GLU A 71 14.62 8.98 0.62
N MET A 72 14.10 7.74 0.63
CA MET A 72 12.72 7.46 1.00
C MET A 72 12.41 7.86 2.45
N ALA A 73 13.32 7.56 3.38
CA ALA A 73 13.19 7.97 4.78
C ALA A 73 13.16 9.51 4.91
N ARG A 74 14.04 10.21 4.20
CA ARG A 74 14.06 11.67 4.15
C ARG A 74 12.77 12.24 3.57
N ALA A 75 12.30 11.69 2.45
CA ALA A 75 11.06 12.14 1.82
C ALA A 75 9.83 11.98 2.74
N LEU A 76 9.76 10.92 3.57
CA LEU A 76 8.72 10.79 4.60
C LEU A 76 8.76 11.94 5.62
N GLU A 77 9.96 12.31 6.09
CA GLU A 77 10.14 13.42 7.03
C GLU A 77 9.77 14.75 6.39
N ASP A 78 10.24 15.01 5.17
CA ASP A 78 9.97 16.24 4.41
C ASP A 78 8.46 16.39 4.09
N ARG A 79 7.74 15.29 3.88
CA ARG A 79 6.30 15.26 3.56
C ARG A 79 5.39 15.00 4.77
N THR A 80 5.92 15.09 5.98
CA THR A 80 5.15 14.85 7.23
C THR A 80 3.84 15.61 7.26
N ALA A 81 3.83 16.91 6.89
CA ALA A 81 2.63 17.72 6.91
C ALA A 81 1.55 17.22 5.93
N ASP A 82 1.94 16.84 4.71
CA ASP A 82 1.03 16.32 3.69
C ASP A 82 0.43 14.97 4.11
N ILE A 83 1.26 14.10 4.67
CA ILE A 83 0.84 12.78 5.18
C ILE A 83 -0.15 12.94 6.34
N LEU A 84 0.13 13.84 7.28
CA LEU A 84 -0.79 14.12 8.40
C LEU A 84 -2.11 14.71 7.93
N ALA A 85 -2.09 15.62 6.94
CA ALA A 85 -3.31 16.18 6.36
C ALA A 85 -4.19 15.11 5.70
N ALA A 86 -3.58 14.15 4.99
CA ALA A 86 -4.29 12.99 4.42
C ALA A 86 -4.84 12.07 5.52
N ASN A 87 -4.07 11.85 6.59
CA ASN A 87 -4.47 11.01 7.71
C ASN A 87 -5.66 11.58 8.49
N VAL A 88 -5.72 12.89 8.70
CA VAL A 88 -6.88 13.56 9.30
C VAL A 88 -8.15 13.25 8.52
N GLN A 89 -8.12 13.30 7.18
CA GLN A 89 -9.28 12.97 6.34
C GLN A 89 -9.71 11.50 6.46
N ASP A 90 -8.74 10.59 6.58
CA ASP A 90 -9.04 9.16 6.81
C ASP A 90 -9.67 8.94 8.19
N LEU A 91 -9.13 9.57 9.23
CA LEU A 91 -9.67 9.49 10.60
C LEU A 91 -11.10 10.05 10.68
N GLU A 92 -11.37 11.19 10.05
CA GLU A 92 -12.71 11.79 10.00
C GLU A 92 -13.71 10.87 9.30
N ALA A 93 -13.30 10.26 8.17
CA ALA A 93 -14.15 9.33 7.42
C ALA A 93 -14.38 8.00 8.17
N ALA A 94 -13.44 7.57 9.00
CA ALA A 94 -13.49 6.31 9.75
C ALA A 94 -14.27 6.42 11.07
N ARG A 95 -14.41 7.62 11.64
CA ARG A 95 -15.13 7.81 12.92
C ARG A 95 -16.54 7.24 12.86
N GLY A 96 -16.88 6.46 13.89
CA GLY A 96 -18.20 5.81 14.01
C GLY A 96 -18.39 4.60 13.08
N THR A 97 -17.39 4.26 12.23
CA THR A 97 -17.45 3.09 11.34
C THR A 97 -16.52 1.96 11.79
N ILE A 98 -15.45 2.29 12.51
CA ILE A 98 -14.48 1.34 13.08
C ILE A 98 -14.35 1.55 14.59
N SER A 99 -13.76 0.58 15.31
CA SER A 99 -13.54 0.67 16.75
C SER A 99 -12.47 1.71 17.12
N GLU A 100 -12.49 2.21 18.37
CA GLU A 100 -11.46 3.13 18.88
C GLU A 100 -10.05 2.56 18.79
N VAL A 101 -9.88 1.26 19.01
CA VAL A 101 -8.59 0.57 18.85
C VAL A 101 -8.10 0.61 17.39
N MET A 102 -9.02 0.49 16.43
CA MET A 102 -8.66 0.61 15.01
C MET A 102 -8.40 2.07 14.63
N LEU A 103 -9.10 3.04 15.23
CA LEU A 103 -8.80 4.46 15.03
C LEU A 103 -7.40 4.83 15.54
N ASP A 104 -6.99 4.33 16.71
CA ASP A 104 -5.63 4.55 17.20
C ASP A 104 -4.56 3.94 16.26
N ARG A 105 -4.81 2.75 15.72
CA ARG A 105 -3.91 2.11 14.74
C ARG A 105 -3.84 2.86 13.40
N LEU A 106 -4.92 3.52 13.02
CA LEU A 106 -5.01 4.35 11.82
C LEU A 106 -4.32 5.70 12.00
N ALA A 107 -4.34 6.25 13.23
CA ALA A 107 -3.80 7.57 13.52
C ALA A 107 -2.30 7.65 13.32
N LEU A 108 -1.84 8.70 12.64
CA LEU A 108 -0.44 9.07 12.53
C LEU A 108 -0.16 10.30 13.38
N SER A 109 1.09 10.42 13.82
CA SER A 109 1.67 11.61 14.44
C SER A 109 3.04 11.88 13.82
N PRO A 110 3.63 13.07 14.05
CA PRO A 110 5.00 13.33 13.60
C PRO A 110 6.00 12.28 14.09
N GLU A 111 5.85 11.81 15.34
CA GLU A 111 6.72 10.80 15.94
C GLU A 111 6.54 9.43 15.28
N ARG A 112 5.30 9.06 14.93
CA ARG A 112 5.01 7.81 14.20
C ARG A 112 5.61 7.84 12.79
N ILE A 113 5.56 8.99 12.09
CA ILE A 113 6.18 9.17 10.77
C ILE A 113 7.72 9.14 10.89
N ALA A 114 8.28 9.80 11.88
CA ALA A 114 9.72 9.71 12.16
C ALA A 114 10.15 8.27 12.47
N GLY A 115 9.32 7.51 13.19
CA GLY A 115 9.53 6.07 13.43
C GLY A 115 9.52 5.25 12.14
N MET A 116 8.63 5.56 11.18
CA MET A 116 8.61 4.93 9.86
C MET A 116 9.91 5.22 9.08
N ALA A 117 10.37 6.47 9.08
CA ALA A 117 11.63 6.87 8.47
C ALA A 117 12.83 6.18 9.14
N GLN A 118 12.83 6.07 10.46
CA GLN A 118 13.86 5.35 11.20
C GLN A 118 13.88 3.86 10.85
N GLY A 119 12.71 3.22 10.75
CA GLY A 119 12.60 1.81 10.29
C GLY A 119 13.22 1.59 8.92
N MET A 120 13.06 2.54 7.98
CA MET A 120 13.72 2.46 6.67
C MET A 120 15.25 2.55 6.77
N ARG A 121 15.78 3.40 7.66
CA ARG A 121 17.22 3.48 7.92
C ARG A 121 17.76 2.19 8.53
N GLU A 122 16.99 1.57 9.41
CA GLU A 122 17.33 0.27 10.00
C GLU A 122 17.37 -0.83 8.94
N VAL A 123 16.39 -0.86 8.03
CA VAL A 123 16.38 -1.79 6.89
C VAL A 123 17.58 -1.53 5.97
N ALA A 124 17.97 -0.27 5.73
CA ALA A 124 19.17 0.05 4.95
C ALA A 124 20.44 -0.53 5.58
N ALA A 125 20.54 -0.55 6.91
CA ALA A 125 21.68 -1.08 7.65
C ALA A 125 21.74 -2.62 7.69
N LEU A 126 20.64 -3.32 7.36
CA LEU A 126 20.64 -4.78 7.30
C LEU A 126 21.56 -5.30 6.19
N PRO A 127 22.14 -6.50 6.34
CA PRO A 127 22.83 -7.18 5.26
C PRO A 127 21.93 -7.32 4.02
N ASP A 128 22.50 -7.18 2.84
CA ASP A 128 21.77 -7.40 1.60
C ASP A 128 21.47 -8.90 1.43
N PRO A 129 20.19 -9.30 1.31
CA PRO A 129 19.88 -10.70 1.10
C PRO A 129 20.17 -11.20 -0.33
N VAL A 130 20.27 -10.28 -1.32
CA VAL A 130 20.48 -10.62 -2.71
C VAL A 130 21.95 -10.99 -2.92
N GLY A 131 22.20 -12.13 -3.57
CA GLY A 131 23.54 -12.64 -3.80
C GLY A 131 24.14 -13.42 -2.61
N ALA A 132 23.44 -13.51 -1.49
CA ALA A 132 23.92 -14.32 -0.36
C ALA A 132 24.06 -15.80 -0.76
N VAL A 133 25.23 -16.40 -0.52
CA VAL A 133 25.49 -17.82 -0.80
C VAL A 133 24.84 -18.66 0.30
N LEU A 134 23.80 -19.40 -0.07
CA LEU A 134 23.04 -20.26 0.83
C LEU A 134 23.67 -21.63 1.01
N SER A 135 24.36 -22.13 -0.01
CA SER A 135 25.14 -23.36 0.05
C SER A 135 26.21 -23.37 -1.05
N ARG A 136 27.35 -24.04 -0.79
CA ARG A 136 28.44 -24.25 -1.73
C ARG A 136 28.87 -25.71 -1.67
N VAL A 137 28.97 -26.35 -2.84
CA VAL A 137 29.39 -27.74 -3.00
C VAL A 137 30.47 -27.82 -4.06
N GLU A 138 31.62 -28.38 -3.70
CA GLU A 138 32.68 -28.69 -4.62
C GLU A 138 32.60 -30.16 -5.03
N ARG A 139 32.66 -30.42 -6.32
CA ARG A 139 32.61 -31.78 -6.89
C ARG A 139 34.03 -32.32 -7.13
N PRO A 140 34.23 -33.67 -7.17
CA PRO A 140 35.53 -34.26 -7.38
C PRO A 140 36.21 -33.86 -8.70
N ASN A 141 35.46 -33.40 -9.69
CA ASN A 141 35.96 -32.90 -10.97
C ASN A 141 36.32 -31.40 -10.96
N GLY A 142 36.32 -30.74 -9.77
CA GLY A 142 36.65 -29.33 -9.61
C GLY A 142 35.50 -28.38 -9.88
N LEU A 143 34.29 -28.86 -10.24
CA LEU A 143 33.11 -28.00 -10.42
C LEU A 143 32.61 -27.47 -9.04
N VAL A 144 32.48 -26.14 -8.92
CA VAL A 144 31.89 -25.46 -7.76
C VAL A 144 30.47 -25.08 -8.08
N ILE A 145 29.55 -25.55 -7.26
CA ILE A 145 28.09 -25.23 -7.34
C ILE A 145 27.73 -24.40 -6.15
N GLU A 146 27.23 -23.17 -6.40
CA GLU A 146 26.72 -22.27 -5.38
C GLU A 146 25.21 -22.05 -5.55
N LYS A 147 24.46 -22.16 -4.46
CA LYS A 147 23.06 -21.73 -4.37
C LYS A 147 23.03 -20.34 -3.78
N THR A 148 22.61 -19.35 -4.55
CA THR A 148 22.54 -17.95 -4.14
C THR A 148 21.09 -17.47 -4.02
N ALA A 149 20.85 -16.53 -3.10
CA ALA A 149 19.57 -15.85 -3.00
C ALA A 149 19.41 -14.84 -4.15
N VAL A 150 18.22 -14.77 -4.72
CA VAL A 150 17.87 -13.87 -5.82
C VAL A 150 16.59 -13.09 -5.46
N PRO A 151 16.34 -11.92 -6.07
CA PRO A 151 15.08 -11.17 -5.87
C PRO A 151 13.86 -12.01 -6.22
N MET A 152 12.77 -11.82 -5.46
CA MET A 152 11.49 -12.49 -5.74
C MET A 152 10.84 -12.01 -7.03
N GLY A 153 11.03 -10.74 -7.38
CA GLY A 153 10.44 -10.12 -8.57
C GLY A 153 9.39 -9.08 -8.21
N VAL A 154 8.12 -9.31 -8.54
CA VAL A 154 7.01 -8.44 -8.15
C VAL A 154 6.32 -9.05 -6.94
N ILE A 155 6.34 -8.33 -5.82
CA ILE A 155 5.68 -8.73 -4.57
C ILE A 155 4.40 -7.92 -4.42
N ALA A 156 3.25 -8.58 -4.38
CA ALA A 156 1.98 -7.95 -4.03
C ALA A 156 1.69 -8.18 -2.54
N ILE A 157 1.34 -7.12 -1.82
CA ILE A 157 1.07 -7.16 -0.38
C ILE A 157 -0.32 -6.59 -0.12
N ILE A 158 -1.19 -7.41 0.47
CA ILE A 158 -2.53 -7.03 0.89
C ILE A 158 -2.49 -6.89 2.41
N TYR A 159 -2.84 -5.71 2.93
CA TYR A 159 -2.78 -5.43 4.36
C TYR A 159 -3.98 -4.63 4.82
N GLU A 160 -4.19 -4.62 6.13
CA GLU A 160 -5.27 -3.88 6.78
C GLU A 160 -4.99 -2.36 6.84
N SER A 161 -5.87 -1.62 7.50
CA SER A 161 -5.84 -0.16 7.63
C SER A 161 -4.78 0.31 8.63
N ARG A 162 -3.50 0.02 8.36
CA ARG A 162 -2.32 0.45 9.14
C ARG A 162 -1.35 1.21 8.24
N PRO A 163 -1.33 2.56 8.29
CA PRO A 163 -0.50 3.35 7.37
C PRO A 163 1.00 3.01 7.42
N ASN A 164 1.55 2.68 8.59
CA ASN A 164 2.97 2.32 8.74
C ASN A 164 3.38 1.08 7.94
N VAL A 165 2.48 0.11 7.75
CA VAL A 165 2.77 -1.10 6.95
C VAL A 165 3.13 -0.73 5.51
N THR A 166 2.60 0.40 4.99
CA THR A 166 2.94 0.91 3.65
C THR A 166 4.44 1.15 3.50
N SER A 167 5.08 1.79 4.49
CA SER A 167 6.52 2.07 4.48
C SER A 167 7.35 0.83 4.75
N ASP A 168 6.93 0.00 5.71
CA ASP A 168 7.67 -1.19 6.11
C ASP A 168 7.73 -2.20 4.96
N ALA A 169 6.58 -2.45 4.32
CA ALA A 169 6.47 -3.35 3.17
C ALA A 169 7.31 -2.86 1.97
N ALA A 170 7.25 -1.55 1.66
CA ALA A 170 8.04 -0.96 0.59
C ALA A 170 9.55 -1.08 0.87
N ALA A 171 9.99 -0.80 2.09
CA ALA A 171 11.41 -0.87 2.47
C ALA A 171 11.96 -2.29 2.36
N LEU A 172 11.25 -3.28 2.88
CA LEU A 172 11.67 -4.69 2.84
C LEU A 172 11.69 -5.24 1.41
N ALA A 173 10.66 -4.93 0.60
CA ALA A 173 10.63 -5.35 -0.80
C ALA A 173 11.79 -4.74 -1.61
N LEU A 174 12.06 -3.42 -1.42
CA LEU A 174 13.18 -2.74 -2.06
C LEU A 174 14.53 -3.35 -1.66
N LYS A 175 14.77 -3.58 -0.36
CA LYS A 175 16.00 -4.20 0.13
C LYS A 175 16.21 -5.59 -0.45
N ALA A 176 15.13 -6.34 -0.65
CA ALA A 176 15.14 -7.65 -1.32
C ALA A 176 15.25 -7.56 -2.86
N GLY A 177 15.51 -6.38 -3.44
CA GLY A 177 15.66 -6.19 -4.88
C GLY A 177 14.39 -6.43 -5.70
N SER A 178 13.21 -6.24 -5.09
CA SER A 178 11.91 -6.58 -5.68
C SER A 178 11.05 -5.33 -5.86
N ALA A 179 10.22 -5.33 -6.91
CA ALA A 179 9.15 -4.35 -7.07
C ALA A 179 7.99 -4.70 -6.14
N CYS A 180 7.27 -3.68 -5.65
CA CYS A 180 6.22 -3.83 -4.64
C CYS A 180 4.91 -3.24 -5.13
N VAL A 181 3.83 -4.01 -5.02
CA VAL A 181 2.45 -3.55 -5.28
C VAL A 181 1.66 -3.68 -3.99
N LEU A 182 1.22 -2.54 -3.47
CA LEU A 182 0.55 -2.42 -2.19
C LEU A 182 -0.97 -2.32 -2.37
N ARG A 183 -1.71 -3.02 -1.54
CA ARG A 183 -3.17 -2.90 -1.45
C ARG A 183 -3.57 -2.81 0.02
N GLY A 184 -3.76 -1.59 0.49
CA GLY A 184 -4.21 -1.30 1.86
C GLY A 184 -5.73 -1.31 2.03
N GLY A 185 -6.21 -1.25 3.27
CA GLY A 185 -7.61 -1.08 3.61
C GLY A 185 -8.14 0.30 3.16
N LYS A 186 -9.45 0.37 2.90
CA LYS A 186 -10.11 1.59 2.42
C LYS A 186 -10.05 2.75 3.44
N GLU A 187 -9.97 2.41 4.73
CA GLU A 187 -9.95 3.37 5.83
C GLU A 187 -8.65 4.18 5.90
N ALA A 188 -7.52 3.62 5.39
CA ALA A 188 -6.20 4.23 5.39
C ALA A 188 -5.72 4.67 4.00
N HIS A 189 -6.61 4.67 3.00
CA HIS A 189 -6.18 4.81 1.60
C HIS A 189 -5.54 6.16 1.28
N ARG A 190 -6.04 7.28 1.81
CA ARG A 190 -5.46 8.61 1.58
C ARG A 190 -4.09 8.72 2.23
N SER A 191 -3.96 8.24 3.46
CA SER A 191 -2.68 8.17 4.18
C SER A 191 -1.67 7.31 3.42
N ALA A 192 -2.07 6.12 2.97
CA ALA A 192 -1.22 5.23 2.18
C ALA A 192 -0.79 5.88 0.85
N ALA A 193 -1.70 6.60 0.17
CA ALA A 193 -1.38 7.31 -1.07
C ALA A 193 -0.35 8.43 -0.85
N ALA A 194 -0.50 9.23 0.23
CA ALA A 194 0.46 10.27 0.58
C ALA A 194 1.85 9.69 0.93
N ILE A 195 1.88 8.59 1.69
CA ILE A 195 3.12 7.87 2.02
C ILE A 195 3.78 7.36 0.74
N VAL A 196 3.05 6.65 -0.14
CA VAL A 196 3.60 6.10 -1.39
C VAL A 196 4.10 7.23 -2.30
N ALA A 197 3.44 8.38 -2.35
CA ALA A 197 3.92 9.53 -3.11
C ALA A 197 5.29 10.01 -2.59
N ALA A 198 5.46 10.17 -1.28
CA ALA A 198 6.74 10.51 -0.67
C ALA A 198 7.83 9.45 -0.95
N LEU A 199 7.49 8.17 -0.82
CA LEU A 199 8.43 7.07 -1.07
C LEU A 199 8.89 7.03 -2.53
N LYS A 200 8.01 7.33 -3.50
CA LYS A 200 8.35 7.42 -4.93
C LYS A 200 9.31 8.59 -5.21
N GLU A 201 9.11 9.74 -4.56
CA GLU A 201 10.07 10.85 -4.64
C GLU A 201 11.47 10.41 -4.19
N GLY A 202 11.56 9.66 -3.09
CA GLY A 202 12.83 9.11 -2.61
C GLY A 202 13.46 8.09 -3.57
N LEU A 203 12.65 7.22 -4.20
CA LEU A 203 13.12 6.30 -5.24
C LEU A 203 13.71 7.06 -6.44
N ALA A 204 12.99 8.07 -6.93
CA ALA A 204 13.43 8.91 -8.05
C ALA A 204 14.73 9.68 -7.71
N ALA A 205 14.83 10.23 -6.50
CA ALA A 205 16.03 10.93 -6.02
C ALA A 205 17.27 10.01 -6.00
N ALA A 206 17.08 8.73 -5.73
CA ALA A 206 18.15 7.74 -5.77
C ALA A 206 18.48 7.23 -7.19
N GLY A 207 17.63 7.52 -8.19
CA GLY A 207 17.76 7.04 -9.56
C GLY A 207 17.13 5.66 -9.83
N LEU A 208 16.25 5.20 -8.93
CA LEU A 208 15.44 4.00 -9.14
C LEU A 208 14.06 4.37 -9.74
N PRO A 209 13.46 3.46 -10.52
CA PRO A 209 12.16 3.74 -11.13
C PRO A 209 11.04 3.82 -10.09
N GLU A 210 10.26 4.90 -10.11
CA GLU A 210 9.07 5.07 -9.26
C GLU A 210 8.03 3.96 -9.47
N ASP A 211 8.01 3.37 -10.67
CA ASP A 211 7.13 2.27 -11.02
C ASP A 211 7.44 0.96 -10.26
N ALA A 212 8.58 0.89 -9.56
CA ALA A 212 8.92 -0.21 -8.65
C ALA A 212 8.02 -0.26 -7.40
N LEU A 213 7.36 0.84 -7.05
CA LEU A 213 6.40 0.91 -5.94
C LEU A 213 5.03 1.35 -6.46
N GLN A 214 4.01 0.53 -6.30
CA GLN A 214 2.65 0.83 -6.73
C GLN A 214 1.66 0.67 -5.58
N LEU A 215 0.61 1.50 -5.57
CA LEU A 215 -0.53 1.38 -4.67
C LEU A 215 -1.80 1.18 -5.49
N VAL A 216 -2.55 0.13 -5.17
CA VAL A 216 -3.84 -0.13 -5.81
C VAL A 216 -4.87 0.87 -5.31
N GLU A 217 -5.46 1.64 -6.23
CA GLU A 217 -6.43 2.69 -5.90
C GLU A 217 -7.82 2.12 -5.58
N ASP A 218 -8.20 1.03 -6.25
CA ASP A 218 -9.46 0.33 -5.96
C ASP A 218 -9.34 -0.47 -4.66
N THR A 219 -10.01 0.00 -3.62
CA THR A 219 -10.07 -0.67 -2.31
C THR A 219 -11.17 -1.71 -2.21
N SER A 220 -11.87 -2.06 -3.29
CA SER A 220 -12.90 -3.10 -3.31
C SER A 220 -12.29 -4.50 -3.19
N ARG A 221 -13.13 -5.50 -2.89
CA ARG A 221 -12.70 -6.92 -2.90
C ARG A 221 -12.31 -7.40 -4.30
N ALA A 222 -12.81 -6.76 -5.36
CA ALA A 222 -12.48 -7.11 -6.74
C ALA A 222 -10.98 -6.93 -7.00
N SER A 223 -10.38 -5.81 -6.57
CA SER A 223 -8.95 -5.55 -6.73
C SER A 223 -8.05 -6.56 -6.00
N ALA A 224 -8.48 -7.02 -4.82
CA ALA A 224 -7.76 -8.08 -4.11
C ALA A 224 -7.80 -9.40 -4.89
N ASN A 225 -8.96 -9.76 -5.47
CA ASN A 225 -9.09 -10.94 -6.33
C ASN A 225 -8.24 -10.82 -7.59
N GLU A 226 -8.18 -9.62 -8.21
CA GLU A 226 -7.32 -9.35 -9.36
C GLU A 226 -5.84 -9.61 -9.02
N LEU A 227 -5.36 -9.14 -7.85
CA LEU A 227 -3.99 -9.41 -7.40
C LEU A 227 -3.74 -10.90 -7.16
N MET A 228 -4.68 -11.61 -6.53
CA MET A 228 -4.57 -13.05 -6.24
C MET A 228 -4.54 -13.90 -7.50
N THR A 229 -5.16 -13.44 -8.59
CA THR A 229 -5.24 -14.18 -9.85
C THR A 229 -4.31 -13.67 -10.95
N ALA A 230 -3.49 -12.64 -10.67
CA ALA A 230 -2.60 -11.99 -11.62
C ALA A 230 -1.35 -12.83 -11.96
N SER A 231 -1.56 -14.09 -12.36
CA SER A 231 -0.47 -14.98 -12.79
C SER A 231 0.37 -14.33 -13.89
N GLY A 232 1.69 -14.43 -13.74
CA GLY A 232 2.66 -13.85 -14.67
C GLY A 232 2.93 -12.36 -14.46
N TYR A 233 2.22 -11.67 -13.57
CA TYR A 233 2.50 -10.30 -13.15
C TYR A 233 2.95 -10.21 -11.69
N VAL A 234 2.43 -11.05 -10.83
CA VAL A 234 2.80 -11.18 -9.41
C VAL A 234 3.61 -12.46 -9.24
N ASP A 235 4.82 -12.35 -8.69
CA ASP A 235 5.71 -13.47 -8.42
C ASP A 235 5.50 -14.00 -6.99
N LEU A 236 5.14 -13.13 -6.04
CA LEU A 236 4.81 -13.49 -4.65
C LEU A 236 3.63 -12.62 -4.15
N LEU A 237 2.66 -13.25 -3.50
CA LEU A 237 1.57 -12.56 -2.81
C LEU A 237 1.67 -12.82 -1.32
N ILE A 238 1.60 -11.73 -0.54
CA ILE A 238 1.54 -11.73 0.94
C ILE A 238 0.15 -11.18 1.31
N PRO A 239 -0.77 -12.03 1.82
CA PRO A 239 -2.12 -11.64 2.20
C PRO A 239 -2.19 -11.02 3.59
#